data_352a19ba4ad68b76ba0a2434c15c2da8
#
_entry.id   352a19ba4ad68b76ba0a2434c15c2da8
#
_cell.length_a   1.000
_cell.length_b   1.000
_cell.length_c   1.000
_cell.angle_alpha   90.00
_cell.angle_beta   90.00
_cell.angle_gamma   90.00
#
_symmetry.space_group_name_H-M   'P 1'
#
loop_
_entity.id
_entity.type
_entity.pdbx_description
1 polymer ?
#
loop_
_entity_poly.entity_id
_entity_poly.type
_entity_poly.pdbx_seq_one_letter_code
_entity_poly.pdbx_strand_id
1 'polypeptide(L)'
;DYDKLRHVLTTLTPGLVFAADSARYSKAIAATVSADVEVVVGYAFNTLLATEATPAIDAAMQATGPDTITKFLFTSGSTKLPKAVINTHGMWCANQQQMRQSMPVLAEEPPVLIDWLPWNHTFGGNHNFGLTIYNGGTLYIDDGKPVPALMGETRRNLREIAPTVYFNVPTGFEAI
;
A
#
# COMPACT_ATOMS: atom_id res chain seq x y z
N ASP A 1 4.10 -24.07 -6.44
CA ASP A 1 4.23 -23.31 -7.68
C ASP A 1 4.27 -21.82 -7.37
N TYR A 2 5.37 -21.14 -7.80
CA TYR A 2 5.60 -19.72 -7.54
C TYR A 2 5.64 -18.90 -8.86
N ASP A 3 4.97 -19.34 -9.91
CA ASP A 3 5.05 -18.73 -11.25
C ASP A 3 4.62 -17.26 -11.27
N LYS A 4 3.58 -16.91 -10.51
CA LYS A 4 3.16 -15.51 -10.37
C LYS A 4 4.23 -14.64 -9.71
N LEU A 5 4.89 -15.16 -8.67
CA LEU A 5 5.96 -14.42 -8.00
C LEU A 5 7.19 -14.29 -8.91
N ARG A 6 7.57 -15.36 -9.61
CA ARG A 6 8.64 -15.29 -10.63
C ARG A 6 8.35 -14.23 -11.69
N HIS A 7 7.12 -14.22 -12.22
CA HIS A 7 6.70 -13.24 -13.19
C HIS A 7 6.84 -11.80 -12.66
N VAL A 8 6.40 -11.55 -11.42
CA VAL A 8 6.53 -10.23 -10.77
C VAL A 8 8.01 -9.83 -10.65
N LEU A 9 8.85 -10.70 -10.13
CA LEU A 9 10.29 -10.44 -9.93
C LEU A 9 11.02 -10.22 -11.25
N THR A 10 10.72 -11.04 -12.28
CA THR A 10 11.30 -10.87 -13.63
C THR A 10 10.84 -9.58 -14.30
N THR A 11 9.59 -9.16 -14.07
CA THR A 11 9.05 -7.93 -14.65
C THR A 11 9.63 -6.68 -14.01
N LEU A 12 9.80 -6.69 -12.68
CA LEU A 12 10.25 -5.51 -11.91
C LEU A 12 11.75 -5.44 -11.73
N THR A 13 12.47 -6.55 -11.81
CA THR A 13 13.92 -6.64 -11.55
C THR A 13 14.33 -5.86 -10.29
N PRO A 14 13.77 -6.19 -9.11
CA PRO A 14 14.02 -5.41 -7.89
C PRO A 14 15.46 -5.55 -7.43
N GLY A 15 16.05 -4.49 -6.90
CA GLY A 15 17.35 -4.54 -6.21
C GLY A 15 17.25 -5.05 -4.77
N LEU A 16 16.04 -4.98 -4.15
CA LEU A 16 15.78 -5.44 -2.80
C LEU A 16 14.41 -6.10 -2.72
N VAL A 17 14.32 -7.20 -1.96
CA VAL A 17 13.07 -7.87 -1.59
C VAL A 17 12.91 -7.85 -0.08
N PHE A 18 11.80 -7.33 0.41
CA PHE A 18 11.44 -7.34 1.82
C PHE A 18 10.29 -8.29 2.11
N ALA A 19 10.41 -9.05 3.20
CA ALA A 19 9.32 -9.87 3.73
C ALA A 19 9.28 -9.81 5.27
N ALA A 20 8.14 -9.41 5.84
CA ALA A 20 7.98 -9.27 7.28
C ALA A 20 8.10 -10.60 8.03
N ASP A 21 7.57 -11.69 7.48
CA ASP A 21 7.57 -13.02 8.07
C ASP A 21 8.53 -13.96 7.32
N SER A 22 9.72 -14.18 7.91
CA SER A 22 10.74 -15.03 7.32
C SER A 22 10.30 -16.51 7.24
N ALA A 23 9.61 -17.02 8.25
CA ALA A 23 9.16 -18.41 8.29
C ALA A 23 8.14 -18.72 7.18
N ARG A 24 7.21 -17.79 6.97
CA ARG A 24 6.17 -17.90 5.96
C ARG A 24 6.71 -17.81 4.52
N TYR A 25 7.67 -16.93 4.28
CA TYR A 25 8.10 -16.60 2.91
C TYR A 25 9.45 -17.20 2.49
N SER A 26 10.22 -17.81 3.40
CA SER A 26 11.56 -18.34 3.12
C SER A 26 11.63 -19.27 1.90
N LYS A 27 10.69 -20.20 1.78
CA LYS A 27 10.65 -21.15 0.65
C LYS A 27 10.38 -20.45 -0.69
N ALA A 28 9.49 -19.47 -0.69
CA ALA A 28 9.17 -18.71 -1.90
C ALA A 28 10.37 -17.85 -2.33
N ILE A 29 11.01 -17.18 -1.38
CA ILE A 29 12.20 -16.35 -1.62
C ILE A 29 13.34 -17.22 -2.19
N ALA A 30 13.68 -18.32 -1.51
CA ALA A 30 14.74 -19.24 -1.96
C ALA A 30 14.49 -19.84 -3.36
N ALA A 31 13.21 -20.01 -3.74
CA ALA A 31 12.85 -20.58 -5.04
C ALA A 31 12.78 -19.56 -6.17
N THR A 32 12.71 -18.24 -5.89
CA THR A 32 12.36 -17.24 -6.91
C THR A 32 13.26 -16.01 -6.96
N VAL A 33 13.90 -15.63 -5.85
CA VAL A 33 14.75 -14.45 -5.79
C VAL A 33 16.15 -14.82 -6.23
N SER A 34 16.73 -14.03 -7.13
CA SER A 34 18.10 -14.21 -7.63
C SER A 34 19.13 -13.91 -6.53
N ALA A 35 20.30 -14.55 -6.58
CA ALA A 35 21.34 -14.43 -5.56
C ALA A 35 21.97 -13.03 -5.47
N ASP A 36 21.85 -12.22 -6.52
CA ASP A 36 22.32 -10.83 -6.59
C ASP A 36 21.34 -9.80 -6.02
N VAL A 37 20.13 -10.23 -5.65
CA VAL A 37 19.09 -9.37 -5.07
C VAL A 37 19.22 -9.39 -3.55
N GLU A 38 19.29 -8.20 -2.93
CA GLU A 38 19.29 -8.09 -1.48
C GLU A 38 17.95 -8.56 -0.89
N VAL A 39 18.02 -9.43 0.12
CA VAL A 39 16.83 -9.96 0.81
C VAL A 39 16.83 -9.52 2.27
N VAL A 40 15.82 -8.76 2.66
CA VAL A 40 15.63 -8.29 4.04
C VAL A 40 14.38 -8.97 4.61
N VAL A 41 14.52 -9.67 5.73
CA VAL A 41 13.40 -10.42 6.34
C VAL A 41 13.26 -10.12 7.83
N GLY A 42 12.04 -9.96 8.28
CA GLY A 42 11.70 -9.80 9.69
C GLY A 42 12.49 -8.67 10.36
N TYR A 43 13.17 -8.99 11.46
CA TYR A 43 13.94 -8.01 12.26
C TYR A 43 15.15 -7.41 11.54
N ALA A 44 15.63 -8.00 10.43
CA ALA A 44 16.68 -7.41 9.63
C ALA A 44 16.27 -6.05 9.02
N PHE A 45 14.97 -5.74 8.99
CA PHE A 45 14.47 -4.40 8.62
C PHE A 45 15.06 -3.29 9.51
N ASN A 46 15.41 -3.58 10.76
CA ASN A 46 16.03 -2.60 11.66
C ASN A 46 17.38 -2.10 11.15
N THR A 47 18.09 -2.88 10.33
CA THR A 47 19.35 -2.42 9.71
C THR A 47 19.11 -1.31 8.69
N LEU A 48 17.98 -1.38 7.97
CA LEU A 48 17.56 -0.32 7.04
C LEU A 48 17.17 0.96 7.80
N LEU A 49 16.51 0.83 8.96
CA LEU A 49 16.14 1.97 9.80
C LEU A 49 17.38 2.70 10.40
N ALA A 50 18.48 1.97 10.58
CA ALA A 50 19.74 2.54 11.09
C ALA A 50 20.58 3.19 9.99
N THR A 51 20.16 3.16 8.73
CA THR A 51 20.89 3.76 7.62
C THR A 51 20.88 5.29 7.74
N GLU A 52 22.06 5.90 7.75
CA GLU A 52 22.20 7.35 7.82
C GLU A 52 21.80 8.01 6.48
N ALA A 53 21.13 9.15 6.59
CA ALA A 53 20.83 9.96 5.42
C ALA A 53 22.12 10.57 4.83
N THR A 54 22.23 10.52 3.51
CA THR A 54 23.37 11.09 2.78
C THR A 54 22.91 12.19 1.83
N PRO A 55 23.80 13.10 1.37
CA PRO A 55 23.43 14.11 0.35
C PRO A 55 22.86 13.52 -0.95
N ALA A 56 23.16 12.25 -1.25
CA ALA A 56 22.57 11.57 -2.41
C ALA A 56 21.06 11.36 -2.26
N ILE A 57 20.56 11.19 -1.04
CA ILE A 57 19.11 11.07 -0.76
C ILE A 57 18.41 12.39 -1.04
N ASP A 58 19.00 13.50 -0.59
CA ASP A 58 18.46 14.85 -0.84
C ASP A 58 18.41 15.15 -2.35
N ALA A 59 19.47 14.82 -3.08
CA ALA A 59 19.54 14.98 -4.52
C ALA A 59 18.49 14.11 -5.23
N ALA A 60 18.29 12.86 -4.81
CA ALA A 60 17.27 11.97 -5.36
C ALA A 60 15.85 12.50 -5.08
N MET A 61 15.59 13.02 -3.88
CA MET A 61 14.32 13.64 -3.52
C MET A 61 14.02 14.88 -4.39
N GLN A 62 15.02 15.75 -4.59
CA GLN A 62 14.87 16.93 -5.45
C GLN A 62 14.64 16.58 -6.93
N ALA A 63 15.17 15.45 -7.39
CA ALA A 63 14.95 14.95 -8.74
C ALA A 63 13.58 14.28 -8.94
N THR A 64 12.82 14.07 -7.85
CA THR A 64 11.48 13.47 -7.92
C THR A 64 10.48 14.47 -8.50
N GLY A 65 9.79 14.07 -9.57
CA GLY A 65 8.82 14.89 -10.28
C GLY A 65 7.53 14.13 -10.61
N PRO A 66 6.58 14.78 -11.29
CA PRO A 66 5.28 14.18 -11.62
C PRO A 66 5.38 12.86 -12.37
N ASP A 67 6.38 12.71 -13.25
CA ASP A 67 6.58 11.50 -14.05
C ASP A 67 7.38 10.42 -13.35
N THR A 68 7.92 10.69 -12.16
CA THR A 68 8.64 9.69 -11.35
C THR A 68 7.67 8.60 -10.91
N ILE A 69 8.04 7.34 -11.16
CA ILE A 69 7.24 6.18 -10.75
C ILE A 69 7.31 6.03 -9.22
N THR A 70 6.15 6.00 -8.58
CA THR A 70 6.04 5.76 -7.13
C THR A 70 5.94 4.29 -6.79
N LYS A 71 5.17 3.55 -7.60
CA LYS A 71 4.87 2.14 -7.35
C LYS A 71 4.31 1.44 -8.58
N PHE A 72 4.39 0.12 -8.55
CA PHE A 72 3.69 -0.77 -9.46
C PHE A 72 2.63 -1.54 -8.67
N LEU A 73 1.38 -1.50 -9.15
CA LEU A 73 0.30 -2.31 -8.60
C LEU A 73 -0.06 -3.41 -9.58
N PHE A 74 -0.01 -4.66 -9.11
CA PHE A 74 -0.34 -5.80 -9.96
C PHE A 74 -1.83 -6.09 -9.94
N THR A 75 -2.42 -6.23 -11.12
CA THR A 75 -3.82 -6.59 -11.29
C THR A 75 -3.96 -8.02 -11.77
N SER A 76 -5.03 -8.68 -11.35
CA SER A 76 -5.37 -10.04 -11.76
C SER A 76 -5.92 -10.13 -13.20
N GLY A 77 -5.55 -9.25 -14.12
CA GLY A 77 -6.04 -9.16 -15.50
C GLY A 77 -6.71 -10.41 -16.10
N SER A 78 -7.37 -10.29 -17.23
CA SER A 78 -8.01 -11.40 -17.96
C SER A 78 -7.04 -12.49 -18.46
N THR A 79 -5.73 -12.24 -18.35
CA THR A 79 -4.64 -13.18 -18.68
C THR A 79 -4.21 -13.95 -17.43
N LYS A 80 -3.60 -15.14 -17.61
CA LYS A 80 -3.15 -16.00 -16.49
C LYS A 80 -2.14 -15.32 -15.56
N LEU A 81 -1.35 -14.36 -16.07
CA LEU A 81 -0.31 -13.66 -15.32
C LEU A 81 -0.75 -12.21 -15.00
N PRO A 82 -0.45 -11.71 -13.80
CA PRO A 82 -0.78 -10.35 -13.40
C PRO A 82 -0.02 -9.31 -14.22
N LYS A 83 -0.65 -8.15 -14.46
CA LYS A 83 -0.05 -7.01 -15.16
C LYS A 83 0.37 -5.95 -14.17
N ALA A 84 1.59 -5.42 -14.32
CA ALA A 84 2.09 -4.30 -13.55
C ALA A 84 1.47 -2.99 -14.05
N VAL A 85 0.72 -2.31 -13.20
CA VAL A 85 0.19 -0.98 -13.49
C VAL A 85 1.12 0.06 -12.90
N ILE A 86 1.67 0.90 -13.76
CA ILE A 86 2.55 2.01 -13.38
C ILE A 86 1.72 3.09 -12.69
N ASN A 87 2.18 3.54 -11.52
CA ASN A 87 1.64 4.70 -10.83
C ASN A 87 2.76 5.73 -10.66
N THR A 88 2.58 6.92 -11.21
CA THR A 88 3.49 8.05 -11.02
C THR A 88 3.01 8.98 -9.91
N HIS A 89 3.90 9.85 -9.42
CA HIS A 89 3.52 10.90 -8.46
C HIS A 89 2.42 11.79 -9.02
N GLY A 90 2.52 12.21 -10.28
CA GLY A 90 1.51 13.04 -10.93
C GLY A 90 0.14 12.39 -11.01
N MET A 91 0.08 11.10 -11.39
CA MET A 91 -1.19 10.34 -11.40
C MET A 91 -1.81 10.27 -10.01
N TRP A 92 -1.00 9.98 -8.99
CA TRP A 92 -1.49 9.83 -7.62
C TRP A 92 -1.98 11.17 -7.06
N CYS A 93 -1.20 12.25 -7.21
CA CYS A 93 -1.60 13.59 -6.80
C CYS A 93 -2.85 14.10 -7.53
N ALA A 94 -2.94 13.87 -8.85
CA ALA A 94 -4.13 14.25 -9.64
C ALA A 94 -5.40 13.57 -9.12
N ASN A 95 -5.31 12.26 -8.79
CA ASN A 95 -6.43 11.54 -8.20
C ASN A 95 -6.85 12.13 -6.84
N GLN A 96 -5.89 12.47 -5.97
CA GLN A 96 -6.19 13.10 -4.68
C GLN A 96 -6.85 14.46 -4.85
N GLN A 97 -6.38 15.25 -5.80
CA GLN A 97 -6.98 16.54 -6.11
C GLN A 97 -8.43 16.41 -6.64
N GLN A 98 -8.68 15.41 -7.50
CA GLN A 98 -10.04 15.10 -7.97
C GLN A 98 -10.98 14.74 -6.81
N MET A 99 -10.52 13.90 -5.86
CA MET A 99 -11.31 13.53 -4.68
C MET A 99 -11.62 14.75 -3.81
N ARG A 100 -10.63 15.59 -3.55
CA ARG A 100 -10.82 16.83 -2.77
C ARG A 100 -11.81 17.79 -3.41
N GLN A 101 -11.80 17.90 -4.76
CA GLN A 101 -12.77 18.73 -5.49
C GLN A 101 -14.19 18.11 -5.47
N SER A 102 -14.29 16.79 -5.51
CA SER A 102 -15.58 16.07 -5.50
C SER A 102 -16.19 16.00 -4.10
N MET A 103 -15.37 16.07 -3.06
CA MET A 103 -15.75 16.00 -1.65
C MET A 103 -15.17 17.21 -0.91
N PRO A 104 -15.83 18.38 -0.96
CA PRO A 104 -15.31 19.62 -0.39
C PRO A 104 -14.95 19.55 1.10
N VAL A 105 -15.63 18.69 1.86
CA VAL A 105 -15.33 18.44 3.28
C VAL A 105 -13.86 18.07 3.53
N LEU A 106 -13.21 17.41 2.57
CA LEU A 106 -11.78 17.07 2.67
C LEU A 106 -10.84 18.29 2.62
N ALA A 107 -11.36 19.44 2.15
CA ALA A 107 -10.63 20.70 2.16
C ALA A 107 -10.87 21.50 3.44
N GLU A 108 -11.94 21.22 4.17
CA GLU A 108 -12.36 21.93 5.37
C GLU A 108 -11.78 21.30 6.62
N GLU A 109 -11.79 19.96 6.70
CA GLU A 109 -11.32 19.21 7.87
C GLU A 109 -10.41 18.05 7.45
N PRO A 110 -9.27 17.83 8.15
CA PRO A 110 -8.44 16.65 7.95
C PRO A 110 -9.25 15.37 8.18
N PRO A 111 -9.30 14.44 7.22
CA PRO A 111 -10.13 13.25 7.35
C PRO A 111 -9.56 12.27 8.39
N VAL A 112 -10.45 11.59 9.11
CA VAL A 112 -10.14 10.46 9.97
C VAL A 112 -10.73 9.20 9.34
N LEU A 113 -9.86 8.25 9.01
CA LEU A 113 -10.22 6.98 8.37
C LEU A 113 -9.89 5.80 9.27
N ILE A 114 -10.70 4.75 9.13
CA ILE A 114 -10.37 3.39 9.56
C ILE A 114 -10.33 2.53 8.30
N ASP A 115 -9.24 1.79 8.09
CA ASP A 115 -9.05 1.04 6.85
C ASP A 115 -8.38 -0.32 7.10
N TRP A 116 -8.97 -1.38 6.53
CA TRP A 116 -8.44 -2.73 6.48
C TRP A 116 -8.02 -3.14 5.05
N LEU A 117 -8.27 -2.28 4.06
CA LEU A 117 -8.01 -2.59 2.65
C LEU A 117 -6.50 -2.74 2.39
N PRO A 118 -6.09 -3.70 1.57
CA PRO A 118 -4.68 -3.92 1.30
C PRO A 118 -4.07 -2.76 0.50
N TRP A 119 -2.92 -2.27 0.96
CA TRP A 119 -2.24 -1.14 0.30
C TRP A 119 -1.55 -1.48 -1.02
N ASN A 120 -1.43 -2.77 -1.35
CA ASN A 120 -1.02 -3.22 -2.67
C ASN A 120 -2.15 -3.23 -3.70
N HIS A 121 -3.33 -2.72 -3.33
CA HIS A 121 -4.47 -2.51 -4.20
C HIS A 121 -4.79 -1.02 -4.31
N THR A 122 -5.31 -0.58 -5.48
CA THR A 122 -5.62 0.85 -5.74
C THR A 122 -6.55 1.46 -4.70
N PHE A 123 -7.54 0.72 -4.21
CA PHE A 123 -8.50 1.25 -3.25
C PHE A 123 -7.85 1.53 -1.89
N GLY A 124 -7.14 0.59 -1.29
CA GLY A 124 -6.41 0.83 -0.04
C GLY A 124 -5.24 1.80 -0.22
N GLY A 125 -4.34 1.50 -1.19
CA GLY A 125 -3.07 2.21 -1.34
C GLY A 125 -3.14 3.55 -2.07
N ASN A 126 -3.95 3.69 -3.12
CA ASN A 126 -4.07 4.98 -3.82
C ASN A 126 -5.17 5.83 -3.22
N HIS A 127 -6.36 5.26 -3.00
CA HIS A 127 -7.51 6.02 -2.52
C HIS A 127 -7.39 6.33 -1.02
N ASN A 128 -7.54 5.36 -0.12
CA ASN A 128 -7.62 5.62 1.32
C ASN A 128 -6.33 6.17 1.91
N PHE A 129 -5.21 5.51 1.67
CA PHE A 129 -3.90 5.96 2.16
C PHE A 129 -3.49 7.32 1.54
N GLY A 130 -3.67 7.47 0.23
CA GLY A 130 -3.38 8.72 -0.47
C GLY A 130 -4.24 9.88 -0.01
N LEU A 131 -5.55 9.65 0.15
CA LEU A 131 -6.50 10.65 0.64
C LEU A 131 -6.10 11.14 2.03
N THR A 132 -5.69 10.24 2.91
CA THR A 132 -5.24 10.60 4.25
C THR A 132 -4.00 11.49 4.22
N ILE A 133 -2.95 11.09 3.48
CA ILE A 133 -1.70 11.88 3.40
C ILE A 133 -1.95 13.23 2.74
N TYR A 134 -2.67 13.25 1.62
CA TYR A 134 -2.87 14.47 0.83
C TYR A 134 -3.63 15.55 1.59
N ASN A 135 -4.56 15.17 2.45
CA ASN A 135 -5.39 16.10 3.22
C ASN A 135 -4.94 16.25 4.70
N GLY A 136 -3.76 15.73 5.07
CA GLY A 136 -3.24 15.83 6.45
C GLY A 136 -4.09 15.08 7.47
N GLY A 137 -4.74 14.00 7.05
CA GLY A 137 -5.66 13.21 7.86
C GLY A 137 -4.99 12.20 8.79
N THR A 138 -5.80 11.42 9.48
CA THR A 138 -5.39 10.30 10.34
C THR A 138 -5.92 8.99 9.78
N LEU A 139 -5.05 7.98 9.65
CA LEU A 139 -5.40 6.64 9.24
C LEU A 139 -5.22 5.66 10.40
N TYR A 140 -6.30 5.03 10.81
CA TYR A 140 -6.26 3.89 11.71
C TYR A 140 -6.28 2.59 10.92
N ILE A 141 -5.27 1.76 11.11
CA ILE A 141 -5.16 0.45 10.45
C ILE A 141 -6.03 -0.53 11.23
N ASP A 142 -7.05 -1.08 10.57
CA ASP A 142 -8.00 -2.01 11.16
C ASP A 142 -7.57 -3.47 10.92
N ASP A 143 -7.39 -4.23 11.99
CA ASP A 143 -7.17 -5.68 11.93
C ASP A 143 -8.46 -6.46 11.61
N GLY A 144 -9.61 -5.78 11.61
CA GLY A 144 -10.89 -6.31 11.16
C GLY A 144 -10.93 -6.57 9.67
N LYS A 145 -11.93 -7.33 9.27
CA LYS A 145 -12.25 -7.64 7.84
C LYS A 145 -13.72 -7.99 7.75
N PRO A 146 -14.36 -7.88 6.56
CA PRO A 146 -15.75 -8.30 6.36
C PRO A 146 -15.90 -9.83 6.32
N VAL A 147 -15.38 -10.50 7.34
CA VAL A 147 -15.52 -11.93 7.58
C VAL A 147 -16.03 -12.16 9.00
N PRO A 148 -16.87 -13.18 9.25
CA PRO A 148 -17.56 -13.36 10.52
C PRO A 148 -16.63 -13.32 11.75
N ALA A 149 -15.43 -13.90 11.66
CA ALA A 149 -14.48 -13.99 12.76
C ALA A 149 -13.84 -12.63 13.15
N LEU A 150 -13.76 -11.67 12.21
CA LEU A 150 -13.02 -10.41 12.41
C LEU A 150 -13.90 -9.16 12.38
N MET A 151 -15.17 -9.29 11.96
CA MET A 151 -16.09 -8.15 11.87
C MET A 151 -16.36 -7.48 13.22
N GLY A 152 -16.28 -8.25 14.31
CA GLY A 152 -16.41 -7.71 15.67
C GLY A 152 -15.37 -6.63 15.98
N GLU A 153 -14.14 -6.80 15.49
CA GLU A 153 -13.05 -5.82 15.65
C GLU A 153 -13.37 -4.53 14.89
N THR A 154 -13.72 -4.64 13.62
CA THR A 154 -14.11 -3.47 12.80
C THR A 154 -15.25 -2.69 13.46
N ARG A 155 -16.31 -3.36 13.95
CA ARG A 155 -17.43 -2.68 14.63
C ARG A 155 -17.01 -1.97 15.91
N ARG A 156 -16.09 -2.56 16.69
CA ARG A 156 -15.54 -1.93 17.88
C ARG A 156 -14.75 -0.68 17.49
N ASN A 157 -13.83 -0.80 16.54
CA ASN A 157 -12.97 0.28 16.10
C ASN A 157 -13.77 1.46 15.51
N LEU A 158 -14.83 1.17 14.73
CA LEU A 158 -15.74 2.20 14.19
C LEU A 158 -16.46 2.98 15.30
N ARG A 159 -16.83 2.33 16.42
CA ARG A 159 -17.48 3.00 17.56
C ARG A 159 -16.50 3.83 18.39
N GLU A 160 -15.28 3.32 18.58
CA GLU A 160 -14.24 3.98 19.40
C GLU A 160 -13.66 5.21 18.70
N ILE A 161 -13.40 5.11 17.39
CA ILE A 161 -12.68 6.13 16.63
C ILE A 161 -13.64 7.14 15.99
N ALA A 162 -14.85 6.70 15.63
CA ALA A 162 -15.86 7.53 14.96
C ALA A 162 -15.27 8.26 13.73
N PRO A 163 -14.87 7.56 12.66
CA PRO A 163 -14.21 8.15 11.50
C PRO A 163 -15.10 9.22 10.84
N THR A 164 -14.50 10.28 10.30
CA THR A 164 -15.24 11.31 9.57
C THR A 164 -15.63 10.88 8.17
N VAL A 165 -14.83 9.98 7.57
CA VAL A 165 -15.13 9.31 6.30
C VAL A 165 -14.81 7.83 6.41
N TYR A 166 -15.64 6.99 5.82
CA TYR A 166 -15.46 5.54 5.80
C TYR A 166 -15.72 4.98 4.41
N PHE A 167 -14.71 4.33 3.86
CA PHE A 167 -14.78 3.69 2.56
C PHE A 167 -14.61 2.19 2.69
N ASN A 168 -15.44 1.42 2.01
CA ASN A 168 -15.39 -0.02 2.07
C ASN A 168 -15.88 -0.63 0.74
N VAL A 169 -15.69 -1.93 0.58
CA VAL A 169 -16.29 -2.70 -0.50
C VAL A 169 -17.75 -3.03 -0.15
N PRO A 170 -18.63 -3.30 -1.14
CA PRO A 170 -20.04 -3.57 -0.87
C PRO A 170 -20.27 -4.64 0.22
N THR A 171 -19.58 -5.78 0.12
CA THR A 171 -19.65 -6.85 1.13
C THR A 171 -19.19 -6.42 2.52
N GLY A 172 -18.31 -5.41 2.59
CA GLY A 172 -17.87 -4.83 3.85
C GLY A 172 -18.96 -3.98 4.51
N PHE A 173 -19.71 -3.22 3.72
CA PHE A 173 -20.87 -2.47 4.22
C PHE A 173 -22.03 -3.39 4.65
N GLU A 174 -22.29 -4.45 3.88
CA GLU A 174 -23.34 -5.44 4.23
C GLU A 174 -23.05 -6.18 5.55
N ALA A 175 -21.80 -6.29 5.95
CA ALA A 175 -21.39 -7.01 7.16
C ALA A 175 -21.39 -6.15 8.44
N ILE A 176 -21.43 -4.82 8.34
CA ILE A 176 -21.48 -3.87 9.45
C ILE A 176 -22.90 -3.78 10.02
#